data_9621dbdde4339efaedd13b8ff03979b3
#
_entry.id   9621dbdde4339efaedd13b8ff03979b3
#
_cell.length_a   1.000
_cell.length_b   1.000
_cell.length_c   1.000
_cell.angle_alpha   90.00
_cell.angle_beta   90.00
_cell.angle_gamma   90.00
#
_symmetry.space_group_name_H-M   'P 1'
#
loop_
_entity.id
_entity.type
_entity.pdbx_description
1 polymer ?
#
loop_
_entity_poly.entity_id
_entity_poly.type
_entity_poly.pdbx_seq_one_letter_code
_entity_poly.pdbx_strand_id
1 'polypeptide(L)'
;MPDEHDTSAISANCHAVLRGNWREGRRHADGVPFAYTCPSPSHYPWQFYWDSCFTAIAWRHFDRERSRRELASLLAAQRGDGFIGHTIFWNTPLSGVRRFTYNVLTPGAPMTASIQPPALAWAWSIAVGDPAGEPAIAAHHAWLVANRTLDADGLLWIVQPDESGMDASPQFDAIWGQRAHAQPGYVGLVHRNRRLRYDLRRIAARGGPICCEPLTNVLYSLSRTALGLSSLTEAIVARMYDQRSGLFTALARPAARTPPALTWAALAPLALPDLPEPIGRRLIEEQLLRTDRFWLPVTPPSVAATDGKFSRTDVFGPLRRRRYWRGPTWINASWLMWLGLLRLGYARQAHELAGRAAAAVHASGLREYYDPYTRAGMGARQFGWSSLIMEMIAPDPRAANSYISER
;
A
#
# COMPACT_ATOMS: atom_id res chain seq x y z
N MET A 1 -15.41 2.19 21.99
CA MET A 1 -14.57 0.99 21.87
C MET A 1 -15.44 -0.16 21.49
N PRO A 2 -14.97 -1.08 20.63
CA PRO A 2 -15.56 -2.41 20.64
C PRO A 2 -15.53 -2.91 22.07
N ASP A 3 -16.51 -3.68 22.49
CA ASP A 3 -16.51 -4.34 23.79
C ASP A 3 -15.19 -5.11 23.96
N GLU A 4 -14.67 -5.26 25.19
CA GLU A 4 -13.45 -6.04 25.45
C GLU A 4 -13.52 -7.46 24.86
N HIS A 5 -14.72 -8.06 24.88
CA HIS A 5 -14.98 -9.36 24.26
C HIS A 5 -14.78 -9.32 22.74
N ASP A 6 -15.23 -8.26 22.06
CA ASP A 6 -15.05 -8.08 20.61
C ASP A 6 -13.58 -7.89 20.25
N THR A 7 -12.84 -7.12 21.04
CA THR A 7 -11.40 -6.89 20.85
C THR A 7 -10.60 -8.20 21.00
N SER A 8 -10.93 -9.03 21.99
CA SER A 8 -10.30 -10.32 22.21
C SER A 8 -10.57 -11.29 21.07
N ALA A 9 -11.81 -11.35 20.56
CA ALA A 9 -12.17 -12.21 19.43
C ALA A 9 -11.48 -11.79 18.13
N ILE A 10 -11.40 -10.47 17.85
CA ILE A 10 -10.66 -9.93 16.70
C ILE A 10 -9.17 -10.27 16.81
N SER A 11 -8.57 -10.09 17.99
CA SER A 11 -7.16 -10.40 18.24
C SER A 11 -6.87 -11.87 17.99
N ALA A 12 -7.67 -12.78 18.52
CA ALA A 12 -7.53 -14.22 18.31
C ALA A 12 -7.62 -14.59 16.81
N ASN A 13 -8.57 -13.97 16.08
CA ASN A 13 -8.73 -14.17 14.63
C ASN A 13 -7.52 -13.63 13.85
N CYS A 14 -6.99 -12.44 14.19
CA CYS A 14 -5.79 -11.89 13.58
C CYS A 14 -4.59 -12.84 13.74
N HIS A 15 -4.35 -13.33 14.97
CA HIS A 15 -3.28 -14.26 15.23
C HIS A 15 -3.43 -15.57 14.47
N ALA A 16 -4.66 -16.12 14.43
CA ALA A 16 -4.95 -17.36 13.69
C ALA A 16 -4.70 -17.19 12.18
N VAL A 17 -5.14 -16.09 11.58
CA VAL A 17 -4.92 -15.81 10.15
C VAL A 17 -3.45 -15.60 9.83
N LEU A 18 -2.74 -14.78 10.61
CA LEU A 18 -1.31 -14.56 10.42
C LEU A 18 -0.51 -15.86 10.51
N ARG A 19 -0.84 -16.72 11.49
CA ARG A 19 -0.22 -18.07 11.60
C ARG A 19 -0.57 -18.99 10.44
N GLY A 20 -1.82 -19.01 10.02
CA GLY A 20 -2.28 -19.85 8.90
C GLY A 20 -1.65 -19.45 7.56
N ASN A 21 -1.35 -18.17 7.41
CA ASN A 21 -0.73 -17.61 6.21
C ASN A 21 0.81 -17.66 6.24
N TRP A 22 1.42 -18.03 7.38
CA TRP A 22 2.87 -18.10 7.52
C TRP A 22 3.47 -19.18 6.64
N ARG A 23 4.51 -18.85 5.91
CA ARG A 23 5.30 -19.73 5.05
C ARG A 23 6.77 -19.56 5.39
N GLU A 24 7.51 -20.66 5.50
CA GLU A 24 8.94 -20.61 5.73
C GLU A 24 9.65 -21.76 5.03
N GLY A 25 10.93 -21.56 4.76
CA GLY A 25 11.75 -22.56 4.09
C GLY A 25 13.13 -22.04 3.74
N ARG A 26 13.78 -22.75 2.83
CA ARG A 26 15.05 -22.34 2.25
C ARG A 26 14.93 -22.26 0.73
N ARG A 27 15.53 -21.23 0.12
CA ARG A 27 15.59 -21.09 -1.33
C ARG A 27 16.41 -22.23 -1.93
N HIS A 28 15.85 -22.95 -2.91
CA HIS A 28 16.48 -24.16 -3.45
C HIS A 28 17.81 -23.85 -4.14
N ALA A 29 18.00 -22.65 -4.71
CA ALA A 29 19.18 -22.29 -5.48
C ALA A 29 20.46 -22.17 -4.63
N ASP A 30 20.33 -21.69 -3.38
CA ASP A 30 21.49 -21.30 -2.56
C ASP A 30 21.28 -21.51 -1.05
N GLY A 31 20.16 -22.10 -0.64
CA GLY A 31 19.86 -22.40 0.76
C GLY A 31 19.51 -21.18 1.63
N VAL A 32 19.35 -19.98 1.06
CA VAL A 32 18.97 -18.79 1.81
C VAL A 32 17.62 -18.99 2.50
N PRO A 33 17.52 -18.76 3.82
CA PRO A 33 16.27 -18.93 4.55
C PRO A 33 15.28 -17.82 4.20
N PHE A 34 13.99 -18.16 4.18
CA PHE A 34 12.90 -17.20 4.05
C PHE A 34 11.77 -17.55 5.01
N ALA A 35 11.04 -16.52 5.42
CA ALA A 35 9.81 -16.66 6.20
C ALA A 35 8.91 -15.45 5.97
N TYR A 36 7.67 -15.66 5.56
CA TYR A 36 6.74 -14.59 5.25
C TYR A 36 5.28 -15.01 5.48
N THR A 37 4.42 -14.03 5.61
CA THR A 37 2.97 -14.20 5.63
C THR A 37 2.44 -13.95 4.23
N CYS A 38 1.91 -14.96 3.54
CA CYS A 38 1.25 -14.72 2.26
C CYS A 38 -0.06 -13.94 2.50
N PRO A 39 -0.45 -13.00 1.62
CA PRO A 39 -1.66 -12.21 1.80
C PRO A 39 -2.92 -13.06 1.98
N SER A 40 -3.08 -14.12 1.18
CA SER A 40 -4.15 -15.11 1.31
C SER A 40 -3.70 -16.44 0.70
N PRO A 41 -3.81 -17.57 1.42
CA PRO A 41 -3.31 -18.86 0.94
C PRO A 41 -3.92 -19.33 -0.38
N SER A 42 -5.19 -19.00 -0.62
CA SER A 42 -5.94 -19.46 -1.80
C SER A 42 -5.81 -18.54 -3.02
N HIS A 43 -5.52 -17.26 -2.83
CA HIS A 43 -5.50 -16.27 -3.90
C HIS A 43 -4.11 -15.68 -4.16
N TYR A 44 -3.36 -15.40 -3.10
CA TYR A 44 -2.05 -14.76 -3.13
C TYR A 44 -1.05 -15.54 -2.28
N PRO A 45 -0.59 -16.74 -2.71
CA PRO A 45 0.22 -17.63 -1.88
C PRO A 45 1.70 -17.23 -1.79
N TRP A 46 2.11 -16.16 -2.43
CA TRP A 46 3.49 -15.67 -2.51
C TRP A 46 3.75 -14.53 -1.54
N GLN A 47 5.00 -14.12 -1.40
CA GLN A 47 5.37 -12.93 -0.65
C GLN A 47 5.16 -11.69 -1.51
N PHE A 48 4.41 -10.70 -0.98
CA PHE A 48 4.22 -9.39 -1.58
C PHE A 48 4.92 -8.33 -0.74
N TYR A 49 5.55 -7.35 -1.39
CA TYR A 49 6.44 -6.41 -0.73
C TYR A 49 5.72 -5.56 0.33
N TRP A 50 4.69 -4.79 -0.04
CA TRP A 50 4.02 -3.93 0.93
C TRP A 50 3.12 -4.70 1.91
N ASP A 51 2.59 -5.84 1.48
CA ASP A 51 1.85 -6.76 2.36
C ASP A 51 2.74 -7.25 3.49
N SER A 52 3.99 -7.66 3.18
CA SER A 52 4.97 -8.05 4.20
C SER A 52 5.29 -6.90 5.15
N CYS A 53 5.34 -5.65 4.66
CA CYS A 53 5.52 -4.49 5.54
C CYS A 53 4.35 -4.35 6.52
N PHE A 54 3.13 -4.45 6.05
CA PHE A 54 1.93 -4.34 6.89
C PHE A 54 1.73 -5.54 7.82
N THR A 55 1.98 -6.76 7.34
CA THR A 55 1.87 -7.94 8.18
C THR A 55 2.96 -7.99 9.26
N ALA A 56 4.16 -7.50 8.98
CA ALA A 56 5.21 -7.37 9.99
C ALA A 56 4.80 -6.40 11.12
N ILE A 57 4.18 -5.27 10.77
CA ILE A 57 3.62 -4.34 11.77
C ILE A 57 2.55 -5.05 12.62
N ALA A 58 1.66 -5.81 11.99
CA ALA A 58 0.63 -6.56 12.73
C ALA A 58 1.22 -7.69 13.61
N TRP A 59 2.25 -8.38 13.14
CA TRP A 59 2.92 -9.44 13.89
C TRP A 59 3.51 -8.97 15.23
N ARG A 60 3.96 -7.71 15.34
CA ARG A 60 4.56 -7.20 16.58
C ARG A 60 3.65 -7.31 17.81
N HIS A 61 2.32 -7.38 17.60
CA HIS A 61 1.33 -7.61 18.67
C HIS A 61 1.35 -9.04 19.20
N PHE A 62 1.90 -9.98 18.44
CA PHE A 62 1.84 -11.41 18.74
C PHE A 62 3.22 -12.06 18.86
N ASP A 63 4.13 -11.76 17.92
CA ASP A 63 5.44 -12.39 17.82
C ASP A 63 6.42 -11.46 17.09
N ARG A 64 7.27 -10.77 17.85
CA ARG A 64 8.26 -9.83 17.32
C ARG A 64 9.34 -10.51 16.47
N GLU A 65 9.68 -11.77 16.75
CA GLU A 65 10.65 -12.48 15.93
C GLU A 65 10.07 -12.80 14.55
N ARG A 66 8.79 -13.17 14.46
CA ARG A 66 8.13 -13.32 13.16
C ARG A 66 8.03 -12.00 12.43
N SER A 67 7.76 -10.91 13.11
CA SER A 67 7.78 -9.54 12.55
C SER A 67 9.13 -9.25 11.88
N ARG A 68 10.24 -9.52 12.58
CA ARG A 68 11.60 -9.34 12.05
C ARG A 68 11.89 -10.27 10.87
N ARG A 69 11.54 -11.56 10.98
CA ARG A 69 11.76 -12.57 9.93
C ARG A 69 10.98 -12.27 8.65
N GLU A 70 9.78 -11.72 8.76
CA GLU A 70 8.95 -11.27 7.64
C GLU A 70 9.71 -10.25 6.77
N LEU A 71 10.23 -9.18 7.40
CA LEU A 71 10.97 -8.13 6.71
C LEU A 71 12.36 -8.58 6.27
N ALA A 72 13.04 -9.40 7.08
CA ALA A 72 14.34 -9.97 6.70
C ALA A 72 14.25 -10.84 5.44
N SER A 73 13.10 -11.47 5.19
CA SER A 73 12.88 -12.22 3.95
C SER A 73 12.82 -11.33 2.71
N LEU A 74 12.27 -10.12 2.80
CA LEU A 74 12.34 -9.15 1.70
C LEU A 74 13.80 -8.81 1.37
N LEU A 75 14.63 -8.59 2.40
CA LEU A 75 16.06 -8.32 2.25
C LEU A 75 16.82 -9.53 1.69
N ALA A 76 16.47 -10.74 2.13
CA ALA A 76 17.06 -11.98 1.60
C ALA A 76 16.73 -12.23 0.11
N ALA A 77 15.63 -11.66 -0.39
CA ALA A 77 15.27 -11.71 -1.81
C ALA A 77 15.93 -10.61 -2.66
N GLN A 78 16.52 -9.60 -2.02
CA GLN A 78 17.11 -8.45 -2.69
C GLN A 78 18.17 -8.85 -3.72
N ARG A 79 18.15 -8.22 -4.89
CA ARG A 79 19.22 -8.36 -5.88
C ARG A 79 20.48 -7.59 -5.44
N GLY A 80 21.61 -7.96 -6.04
CA GLY A 80 22.90 -7.31 -5.75
C GLY A 80 22.95 -5.80 -6.06
N ASP A 81 22.02 -5.29 -6.88
CA ASP A 81 21.87 -3.86 -7.17
C ASP A 81 20.95 -3.12 -6.18
N GLY A 82 20.36 -3.80 -5.20
CA GLY A 82 19.44 -3.23 -4.22
C GLY A 82 17.95 -3.38 -4.55
N PHE A 83 17.59 -3.91 -5.72
CA PHE A 83 16.20 -4.07 -6.13
C PHE A 83 15.45 -5.14 -5.34
N ILE A 84 14.23 -4.83 -4.90
CA ILE A 84 13.24 -5.79 -4.39
C ILE A 84 11.97 -5.64 -5.22
N GLY A 85 11.49 -6.75 -5.79
CA GLY A 85 10.29 -6.76 -6.63
C GLY A 85 9.00 -6.75 -5.85
N HIS A 86 7.91 -6.36 -6.51
CA HIS A 86 6.54 -6.35 -6.01
C HIS A 86 6.13 -7.71 -5.41
N THR A 87 6.38 -8.82 -6.14
CA THR A 87 6.06 -10.19 -5.70
C THR A 87 7.30 -11.06 -5.79
N ILE A 88 7.57 -11.84 -4.74
CA ILE A 88 8.66 -12.79 -4.64
C ILE A 88 8.07 -14.19 -4.59
N PHE A 89 8.49 -15.05 -5.52
CA PHE A 89 7.91 -16.39 -5.72
C PHE A 89 8.67 -17.50 -4.98
N TRP A 90 9.84 -17.19 -4.43
CA TRP A 90 10.72 -18.13 -3.73
C TRP A 90 10.94 -19.42 -4.55
N ASN A 91 10.49 -20.54 -4.02
CA ASN A 91 10.63 -21.86 -4.65
C ASN A 91 9.46 -22.22 -5.57
N THR A 92 8.48 -21.32 -5.78
CA THR A 92 7.32 -21.63 -6.62
C THR A 92 7.71 -21.73 -8.09
N PRO A 93 7.47 -22.88 -8.76
CA PRO A 93 7.70 -22.98 -10.18
C PRO A 93 6.77 -22.07 -10.98
N LEU A 94 7.32 -21.28 -11.88
CA LEU A 94 6.55 -20.40 -12.76
C LEU A 94 6.62 -20.90 -14.21
N SER A 95 5.46 -21.18 -14.82
CA SER A 95 5.37 -21.42 -16.26
C SER A 95 5.79 -20.18 -17.06
N GLY A 96 6.13 -20.34 -18.33
CA GLY A 96 6.48 -19.21 -19.21
C GLY A 96 5.40 -18.14 -19.25
N VAL A 97 4.12 -18.54 -19.29
CA VAL A 97 2.98 -17.62 -19.27
C VAL A 97 2.92 -16.85 -17.94
N ARG A 98 3.09 -17.53 -16.81
CA ARG A 98 3.12 -16.86 -15.48
C ARG A 98 4.31 -15.93 -15.35
N ARG A 99 5.51 -16.34 -15.82
CA ARG A 99 6.68 -15.45 -15.84
C ARG A 99 6.43 -14.18 -16.64
N PHE A 100 5.69 -14.30 -17.74
CA PHE A 100 5.29 -13.13 -18.53
C PHE A 100 4.26 -12.28 -17.80
N THR A 101 3.16 -12.84 -17.35
CA THR A 101 2.06 -12.09 -16.68
C THR A 101 2.45 -11.46 -15.36
N TYR A 102 3.38 -12.07 -14.62
CA TYR A 102 3.95 -11.50 -13.39
C TYR A 102 5.23 -10.70 -13.60
N ASN A 103 5.56 -10.33 -14.85
CA ASN A 103 6.71 -9.45 -15.13
C ASN A 103 8.07 -9.98 -14.66
N VAL A 104 8.29 -11.29 -14.60
CA VAL A 104 9.58 -11.85 -14.18
C VAL A 104 10.58 -11.75 -15.32
N LEU A 105 11.57 -10.88 -15.19
CA LEU A 105 12.60 -10.65 -16.21
C LEU A 105 13.82 -11.55 -16.03
N THR A 106 14.26 -11.73 -14.79
CA THR A 106 15.50 -12.42 -14.44
C THR A 106 15.22 -13.85 -14.01
N PRO A 107 15.72 -14.87 -14.72
CA PRO A 107 15.49 -16.27 -14.35
C PRO A 107 15.97 -16.66 -12.95
N GLY A 108 17.14 -16.17 -12.53
CA GLY A 108 17.77 -16.54 -11.24
C GLY A 108 17.22 -15.79 -10.02
N ALA A 109 16.44 -14.73 -10.23
CA ALA A 109 15.77 -13.99 -9.16
C ALA A 109 14.27 -13.99 -9.46
N PRO A 110 13.51 -15.00 -8.99
CA PRO A 110 12.11 -15.19 -9.35
C PRO A 110 11.23 -14.19 -8.58
N MET A 111 11.28 -12.93 -9.04
CA MET A 111 10.45 -11.84 -8.56
C MET A 111 9.98 -10.98 -9.74
N THR A 112 8.93 -10.21 -9.54
CA THR A 112 8.45 -9.24 -10.53
C THR A 112 9.49 -8.14 -10.77
N ALA A 113 9.45 -7.52 -11.95
CA ALA A 113 10.28 -6.37 -12.30
C ALA A 113 9.67 -5.02 -11.88
N SER A 114 8.41 -5.02 -11.45
CA SER A 114 7.71 -3.87 -10.88
C SER A 114 8.03 -3.70 -9.39
N ILE A 115 7.91 -2.47 -8.90
CA ILE A 115 7.98 -2.15 -7.45
C ILE A 115 6.60 -2.20 -6.81
N GLN A 116 6.53 -2.01 -5.49
CA GLN A 116 5.35 -1.58 -4.73
C GLN A 116 5.68 -0.36 -3.89
N PRO A 117 4.68 0.30 -3.24
CA PRO A 117 4.94 1.47 -2.41
C PRO A 117 6.03 1.20 -1.37
N PRO A 118 7.11 2.00 -1.32
CA PRO A 118 8.31 1.68 -0.56
C PRO A 118 8.14 1.94 0.94
N ALA A 119 7.53 0.99 1.65
CA ALA A 119 7.26 1.07 3.10
C ALA A 119 8.27 0.33 3.98
N LEU A 120 9.32 -0.32 3.40
CA LEU A 120 10.16 -1.26 4.13
C LEU A 120 10.90 -0.64 5.32
N ALA A 121 11.59 0.49 5.13
CA ALA A 121 12.33 1.13 6.22
C ALA A 121 11.38 1.63 7.31
N TRP A 122 10.23 2.18 6.94
CA TRP A 122 9.21 2.61 7.89
C TRP A 122 8.62 1.42 8.67
N ALA A 123 8.25 0.33 7.97
CA ALA A 123 7.77 -0.88 8.62
C ALA A 123 8.82 -1.50 9.56
N TRP A 124 10.11 -1.47 9.14
CA TRP A 124 11.22 -1.94 9.97
C TRP A 124 11.34 -1.11 11.25
N SER A 125 11.28 0.22 11.16
CA SER A 125 11.37 1.10 12.35
C SER A 125 10.24 0.84 13.35
N ILE A 126 9.03 0.57 12.86
CA ILE A 126 7.86 0.28 13.70
C ILE A 126 7.96 -1.11 14.35
N ALA A 127 8.32 -2.12 13.56
CA ALA A 127 8.16 -3.52 13.91
C ALA A 127 9.42 -4.14 14.54
N VAL A 128 10.60 -3.63 14.18
CA VAL A 128 11.90 -4.21 14.58
C VAL A 128 12.74 -3.21 15.37
N GLY A 129 12.95 -2.00 14.85
CA GLY A 129 13.81 -0.97 15.45
C GLY A 129 14.47 -0.11 14.40
N ASP A 130 15.66 0.43 14.68
CA ASP A 130 16.38 1.34 13.79
C ASP A 130 16.79 0.67 12.46
N PRO A 131 16.25 1.11 11.31
CA PRO A 131 16.60 0.58 10.00
C PRO A 131 17.96 1.09 9.48
N ALA A 132 18.52 2.14 10.06
CA ALA A 132 19.77 2.73 9.60
C ALA A 132 20.96 1.77 9.78
N GLY A 133 20.86 0.83 10.73
CA GLY A 133 21.82 -0.25 10.94
C GLY A 133 21.78 -1.37 9.90
N GLU A 134 20.81 -1.36 8.97
CA GLU A 134 20.61 -2.43 7.99
C GLU A 134 21.08 -2.03 6.58
N PRO A 135 22.31 -2.39 6.17
CA PRO A 135 22.87 -1.97 4.88
C PRO A 135 22.00 -2.34 3.67
N ALA A 136 21.27 -3.46 3.74
CA ALA A 136 20.38 -3.90 2.67
C ALA A 136 19.18 -2.96 2.49
N ILE A 137 18.65 -2.35 3.57
CA ILE A 137 17.58 -1.34 3.47
C ILE A 137 18.13 -0.07 2.80
N ALA A 138 19.33 0.36 3.18
CA ALA A 138 20.00 1.50 2.55
C ALA A 138 20.25 1.25 1.05
N ALA A 139 20.70 0.03 0.68
CA ALA A 139 20.88 -0.36 -0.72
C ALA A 139 19.58 -0.34 -1.52
N HIS A 140 18.46 -0.79 -0.92
CA HIS A 140 17.14 -0.71 -1.55
C HIS A 140 16.71 0.75 -1.78
N HIS A 141 16.91 1.60 -0.77
CA HIS A 141 16.62 3.03 -0.91
C HIS A 141 17.47 3.67 -2.02
N ALA A 142 18.79 3.37 -2.08
CA ALA A 142 19.67 3.88 -3.13
C ALA A 142 19.20 3.43 -4.53
N TRP A 143 18.72 2.18 -4.66
CA TRP A 143 18.16 1.70 -5.92
C TRP A 143 16.91 2.50 -6.32
N LEU A 144 16.00 2.81 -5.40
CA LEU A 144 14.80 3.61 -5.67
C LEU A 144 15.19 5.02 -6.15
N VAL A 145 16.12 5.68 -5.47
CA VAL A 145 16.64 6.99 -5.89
C VAL A 145 17.20 6.92 -7.31
N ALA A 146 18.06 5.96 -7.61
CA ALA A 146 18.72 5.86 -8.90
C ALA A 146 17.75 5.53 -10.06
N ASN A 147 16.70 4.72 -9.79
CA ASN A 147 15.89 4.11 -10.84
C ASN A 147 14.45 4.62 -10.90
N ARG A 148 13.96 5.33 -9.87
CA ARG A 148 12.55 5.75 -9.78
C ARG A 148 12.36 7.26 -9.57
N THR A 149 13.43 8.06 -9.49
CA THR A 149 13.36 9.52 -9.52
C THR A 149 13.72 10.07 -10.90
N LEU A 150 13.04 11.13 -11.32
CA LEU A 150 13.33 11.85 -12.56
C LEU A 150 13.74 13.29 -12.33
N ASP A 151 13.16 13.93 -11.33
CA ASP A 151 13.29 15.35 -11.05
C ASP A 151 14.14 15.59 -9.80
N ALA A 152 14.62 16.81 -9.63
CA ALA A 152 15.44 17.21 -8.47
C ALA A 152 14.65 17.21 -7.14
N ASP A 153 13.31 17.15 -7.20
CA ASP A 153 12.43 17.07 -6.03
C ASP A 153 12.50 15.71 -5.31
N GLY A 154 13.12 14.71 -5.93
CA GLY A 154 13.32 13.37 -5.35
C GLY A 154 12.07 12.51 -5.30
N LEU A 155 10.94 12.96 -5.88
CA LEU A 155 9.70 12.19 -5.89
C LEU A 155 9.82 10.95 -6.79
N LEU A 156 9.17 9.85 -6.36
CA LEU A 156 9.15 8.60 -7.10
C LEU A 156 8.08 8.58 -8.18
N TRP A 157 8.44 8.00 -9.32
CA TRP A 157 7.56 7.76 -10.46
C TRP A 157 7.34 6.27 -10.67
N ILE A 158 6.10 5.89 -10.94
CA ILE A 158 5.69 4.53 -11.28
C ILE A 158 5.41 4.41 -12.78
N VAL A 159 5.57 3.21 -13.33
CA VAL A 159 5.44 2.92 -14.77
C VAL A 159 4.19 2.13 -15.12
N GLN A 160 3.46 1.67 -14.11
CA GLN A 160 2.19 0.97 -14.24
C GLN A 160 1.39 1.03 -12.93
N PRO A 161 0.05 0.86 -12.98
CA PRO A 161 -0.83 1.06 -11.83
C PRO A 161 -0.53 0.17 -10.62
N ASP A 162 -0.16 -1.09 -10.83
CA ASP A 162 0.11 -2.07 -9.77
C ASP A 162 1.35 -1.71 -8.93
N GLU A 163 2.24 -0.85 -9.43
CA GLU A 163 3.34 -0.31 -8.62
C GLU A 163 2.88 0.61 -7.48
N SER A 164 1.66 1.14 -7.55
CA SER A 164 1.04 1.90 -6.46
C SER A 164 0.38 1.03 -5.38
N GLY A 165 0.27 -0.28 -5.60
CA GLY A 165 -0.55 -1.18 -4.79
C GLY A 165 -2.07 -1.02 -5.01
N MET A 166 -2.49 -0.01 -5.77
CA MET A 166 -3.91 0.28 -6.08
C MET A 166 -4.23 0.05 -7.56
N ASP A 167 -3.84 -1.09 -8.08
CA ASP A 167 -3.78 -1.43 -9.49
C ASP A 167 -5.04 -1.14 -10.32
N ALA A 168 -6.24 -1.29 -9.76
CA ALA A 168 -7.49 -1.00 -10.44
C ALA A 168 -8.10 0.37 -10.08
N SER A 169 -7.37 1.23 -9.35
CA SER A 169 -7.87 2.53 -8.93
C SER A 169 -8.23 3.42 -10.14
N PRO A 170 -9.40 4.08 -10.12
CA PRO A 170 -9.82 4.92 -11.24
C PRO A 170 -9.02 6.20 -11.42
N GLN A 171 -8.16 6.56 -10.46
CA GLN A 171 -7.22 7.68 -10.61
C GLN A 171 -6.27 7.48 -11.80
N PHE A 172 -6.01 6.23 -12.19
CA PHE A 172 -5.12 5.88 -13.29
C PHE A 172 -5.82 5.78 -14.65
N ASP A 173 -7.15 5.84 -14.70
CA ASP A 173 -7.90 5.72 -15.95
C ASP A 173 -7.52 6.77 -16.99
N ALA A 174 -7.18 7.99 -16.54
CA ALA A 174 -6.77 9.09 -17.41
C ALA A 174 -5.32 8.93 -17.93
N ILE A 175 -4.50 8.11 -17.29
CA ILE A 175 -3.07 7.95 -17.58
C ILE A 175 -2.83 6.72 -18.45
N TRP A 176 -3.34 5.56 -18.05
CA TRP A 176 -3.13 4.28 -18.74
C TRP A 176 -4.38 3.75 -19.43
N GLY A 177 -5.53 4.42 -19.27
CA GLY A 177 -6.81 3.99 -19.79
C GLY A 177 -7.52 2.99 -18.88
N GLN A 178 -8.86 2.97 -18.94
CA GLN A 178 -9.68 2.07 -18.11
C GLN A 178 -9.40 0.57 -18.33
N ARG A 179 -8.82 0.22 -19.47
CA ARG A 179 -8.47 -1.17 -19.82
C ARG A 179 -7.12 -1.62 -19.28
N ALA A 180 -6.33 -0.72 -18.68
CA ALA A 180 -5.01 -1.06 -18.16
C ALA A 180 -5.05 -2.11 -17.01
N HIS A 181 -6.22 -2.31 -16.39
CA HIS A 181 -6.46 -3.29 -15.33
C HIS A 181 -7.20 -4.54 -15.80
N ALA A 182 -7.57 -4.59 -17.08
CA ALA A 182 -8.29 -5.71 -17.67
C ALA A 182 -7.49 -6.31 -18.82
N GLN A 183 -7.60 -7.63 -19.00
CA GLN A 183 -7.10 -8.28 -20.20
C GLN A 183 -7.88 -7.76 -21.42
N PRO A 184 -7.25 -7.38 -22.55
CA PRO A 184 -5.84 -7.49 -22.88
C PRO A 184 -4.99 -6.23 -22.55
N GLY A 185 -5.58 -5.16 -22.02
CA GLY A 185 -4.87 -3.88 -21.78
C GLY A 185 -3.67 -4.03 -20.84
N TYR A 186 -3.86 -4.79 -19.73
CA TYR A 186 -2.77 -5.11 -18.82
C TYR A 186 -1.61 -5.84 -19.50
N VAL A 187 -1.92 -6.84 -20.33
CA VAL A 187 -0.89 -7.59 -21.09
C VAL A 187 -0.10 -6.66 -22.02
N GLY A 188 -0.78 -5.73 -22.69
CA GLY A 188 -0.13 -4.73 -23.54
C GLY A 188 0.82 -3.82 -22.76
N LEU A 189 0.40 -3.38 -21.58
CA LEU A 189 1.21 -2.56 -20.69
C LEU A 189 2.46 -3.31 -20.20
N VAL A 190 2.27 -4.54 -19.71
CA VAL A 190 3.35 -5.44 -19.32
C VAL A 190 4.34 -5.66 -20.46
N HIS A 191 3.84 -5.98 -21.67
CA HIS A 191 4.67 -6.20 -22.83
C HIS A 191 5.54 -4.98 -23.19
N ARG A 192 4.94 -3.77 -23.19
CA ARG A 192 5.65 -2.52 -23.43
C ARG A 192 6.77 -2.33 -22.39
N ASN A 193 6.42 -2.46 -21.10
CA ASN A 193 7.38 -2.22 -20.01
C ASN A 193 8.51 -3.26 -20.01
N ARG A 194 8.19 -4.54 -20.30
CA ARG A 194 9.22 -5.60 -20.47
C ARG A 194 10.23 -5.29 -21.58
N ARG A 195 9.76 -4.84 -22.76
CA ARG A 195 10.66 -4.45 -23.87
C ARG A 195 11.59 -3.30 -23.49
N LEU A 196 11.16 -2.44 -22.57
CA LEU A 196 11.94 -1.33 -22.05
C LEU A 196 12.63 -1.67 -20.70
N ARG A 197 12.59 -2.97 -20.28
CA ARG A 197 13.19 -3.50 -19.05
C ARG A 197 12.73 -2.81 -17.78
N TYR A 198 11.50 -2.28 -17.75
CA TYR A 198 10.94 -1.49 -16.63
C TYR A 198 11.80 -0.27 -16.28
N ASP A 199 12.63 0.19 -17.19
CA ASP A 199 13.47 1.37 -17.03
C ASP A 199 12.61 2.63 -17.17
N LEU A 200 12.43 3.36 -16.08
CA LEU A 200 11.60 4.57 -16.01
C LEU A 200 12.03 5.61 -17.05
N ARG A 201 13.35 5.87 -17.17
CA ARG A 201 13.89 6.90 -18.08
C ARG A 201 13.65 6.54 -19.54
N ARG A 202 13.83 5.27 -19.90
CA ARG A 202 13.54 4.77 -21.25
C ARG A 202 12.05 4.82 -21.58
N ILE A 203 11.19 4.49 -20.62
CA ILE A 203 9.74 4.56 -20.79
C ILE A 203 9.33 6.01 -21.02
N ALA A 204 9.78 6.94 -20.17
CA ALA A 204 9.48 8.36 -20.29
C ALA A 204 10.02 8.97 -21.60
N ALA A 205 11.28 8.66 -21.98
CA ALA A 205 11.90 9.15 -23.20
C ALA A 205 11.18 8.72 -24.49
N ARG A 206 10.45 7.59 -24.43
CA ARG A 206 9.61 7.10 -25.54
C ARG A 206 8.15 7.53 -25.47
N GLY A 207 7.84 8.52 -24.62
CA GLY A 207 6.47 9.03 -24.43
C GLY A 207 5.53 8.00 -23.77
N GLY A 208 6.06 6.95 -23.13
CA GLY A 208 5.26 6.00 -22.38
C GLY A 208 4.71 6.69 -21.12
N PRO A 209 3.41 6.48 -20.78
CA PRO A 209 2.83 7.10 -19.61
C PRO A 209 3.47 6.59 -18.31
N ILE A 210 3.79 7.56 -17.44
CA ILE A 210 4.32 7.38 -16.11
C ILE A 210 3.56 8.26 -15.14
N CYS A 211 3.56 7.91 -13.85
CA CYS A 211 2.80 8.60 -12.83
C CYS A 211 3.63 8.81 -11.56
N CYS A 212 3.52 9.99 -10.96
CA CYS A 212 3.98 10.28 -9.63
C CYS A 212 2.75 10.50 -8.76
N GLU A 213 2.42 9.56 -7.87
CA GLU A 213 1.16 9.56 -7.15
C GLU A 213 1.37 9.69 -5.63
N PRO A 214 0.37 10.23 -4.89
CA PRO A 214 0.56 10.61 -3.50
C PRO A 214 0.92 9.44 -2.57
N LEU A 215 0.21 8.30 -2.61
CA LEU A 215 0.41 7.21 -1.66
C LEU A 215 1.83 6.62 -1.71
N THR A 216 2.34 6.34 -2.93
CA THR A 216 3.70 5.83 -3.12
C THR A 216 4.72 6.79 -2.52
N ASN A 217 4.54 8.09 -2.74
CA ASN A 217 5.46 9.12 -2.24
C ASN A 217 5.32 9.36 -0.73
N VAL A 218 4.14 9.20 -0.16
CA VAL A 218 3.92 9.22 1.30
C VAL A 218 4.68 8.08 1.98
N LEU A 219 4.47 6.84 1.53
CA LEU A 219 5.15 5.67 2.12
C LEU A 219 6.69 5.72 1.90
N TYR A 220 7.11 6.26 0.77
CA TYR A 220 8.52 6.52 0.51
C TYR A 220 9.08 7.60 1.44
N SER A 221 8.37 8.71 1.66
CA SER A 221 8.78 9.77 2.59
C SER A 221 8.90 9.26 4.02
N LEU A 222 7.93 8.46 4.49
CA LEU A 222 7.98 7.79 5.80
C LEU A 222 9.20 6.85 5.92
N SER A 223 9.53 6.12 4.85
CA SER A 223 10.71 5.27 4.81
C SER A 223 12.02 6.07 4.82
N ARG A 224 12.05 7.24 4.17
CA ARG A 224 13.20 8.15 4.22
C ARG A 224 13.45 8.67 5.63
N THR A 225 12.42 9.17 6.30
CA THR A 225 12.55 9.67 7.68
C THR A 225 12.98 8.58 8.64
N ALA A 226 12.48 7.34 8.47
CA ALA A 226 12.95 6.20 9.24
C ALA A 226 14.45 5.88 9.05
N LEU A 227 15.03 6.24 7.90
CA LEU A 227 16.48 6.15 7.63
C LEU A 227 17.27 7.39 8.09
N GLY A 228 16.65 8.32 8.81
CA GLY A 228 17.30 9.59 9.20
C GLY A 228 17.51 10.57 8.05
N LEU A 229 16.84 10.37 6.91
CA LEU A 229 16.90 11.27 5.76
C LEU A 229 15.77 12.30 5.82
N SER A 230 15.96 13.43 5.13
CA SER A 230 14.92 14.45 5.02
C SER A 230 13.64 13.90 4.42
N SER A 231 12.51 14.31 4.99
CA SER A 231 11.17 14.04 4.47
C SER A 231 11.00 14.63 3.06
N LEU A 232 10.03 14.11 2.32
CA LEU A 232 9.60 14.66 1.02
C LEU A 232 8.30 15.47 1.15
N THR A 233 7.83 15.77 2.35
CA THR A 233 6.55 16.44 2.57
C THR A 233 6.46 17.78 1.84
N GLU A 234 7.52 18.59 1.89
CA GLU A 234 7.57 19.87 1.16
C GLU A 234 7.41 19.67 -0.36
N ALA A 235 8.13 18.71 -0.93
CA ALA A 235 8.04 18.39 -2.36
C ALA A 235 6.64 17.83 -2.74
N ILE A 236 6.07 16.97 -1.89
CA ILE A 236 4.71 16.44 -2.06
C ILE A 236 3.68 17.59 -2.05
N VAL A 237 3.77 18.50 -1.09
CA VAL A 237 2.88 19.66 -0.98
C VAL A 237 3.06 20.56 -2.20
N ALA A 238 4.29 20.96 -2.52
CA ALA A 238 4.57 21.88 -3.61
C ALA A 238 4.12 21.37 -4.99
N ARG A 239 4.19 20.04 -5.20
CA ARG A 239 3.93 19.45 -6.51
C ARG A 239 2.54 18.86 -6.68
N MET A 240 1.94 18.35 -5.60
CA MET A 240 0.71 17.54 -5.67
C MET A 240 -0.49 18.22 -5.01
N TYR A 241 -0.30 19.19 -4.09
CA TYR A 241 -1.42 19.84 -3.42
C TYR A 241 -2.04 20.93 -4.30
N ASP A 242 -3.32 20.74 -4.62
CA ASP A 242 -4.12 21.75 -5.30
C ASP A 242 -4.86 22.61 -4.25
N GLN A 243 -4.41 23.85 -4.10
CA GLN A 243 -5.00 24.79 -3.14
C GLN A 243 -6.49 25.06 -3.40
N ARG A 244 -6.95 24.98 -4.66
CA ARG A 244 -8.35 25.24 -5.02
C ARG A 244 -9.27 24.15 -4.49
N SER A 245 -8.94 22.89 -4.76
CA SER A 245 -9.74 21.73 -4.30
C SER A 245 -9.44 21.31 -2.88
N GLY A 246 -8.29 21.69 -2.31
CA GLY A 246 -7.82 21.22 -1.02
C GLY A 246 -7.38 19.74 -1.01
N LEU A 247 -6.99 19.20 -2.17
CA LEU A 247 -6.68 17.78 -2.37
C LEU A 247 -5.29 17.58 -2.96
N PHE A 248 -4.72 16.42 -2.73
CA PHE A 248 -3.53 15.99 -3.42
C PHE A 248 -3.88 15.21 -4.69
N THR A 249 -3.20 15.50 -5.78
CA THR A 249 -3.43 14.88 -7.08
C THR A 249 -2.14 14.28 -7.64
N ALA A 250 -2.28 13.17 -8.36
CA ALA A 250 -1.17 12.55 -9.05
C ALA A 250 -0.68 13.40 -10.22
N LEU A 251 0.63 13.38 -10.45
CA LEU A 251 1.25 13.95 -11.65
C LEU A 251 1.40 12.86 -12.71
N ALA A 252 1.21 13.21 -13.97
CA ALA A 252 1.37 12.28 -15.09
C ALA A 252 2.26 12.87 -16.19
N ARG A 253 3.01 12.00 -16.87
CA ARG A 253 3.74 12.34 -18.11
C ARG A 253 3.45 11.26 -19.15
N PRO A 254 2.97 11.63 -20.34
CA PRO A 254 2.44 12.97 -20.68
C PRO A 254 1.27 13.36 -19.75
N ALA A 255 0.98 14.65 -19.65
CA ALA A 255 -0.08 15.15 -18.77
C ALA A 255 -1.43 14.48 -19.06
N ALA A 256 -2.15 14.12 -17.99
CA ALA A 256 -3.48 13.54 -18.12
C ALA A 256 -4.48 14.57 -18.70
N ARG A 257 -5.35 14.11 -19.59
CA ARG A 257 -6.33 14.98 -20.28
C ARG A 257 -7.58 15.25 -19.44
N THR A 258 -7.85 14.42 -18.44
CA THR A 258 -9.02 14.53 -17.57
C THR A 258 -8.59 14.51 -16.12
N PRO A 259 -9.31 15.24 -15.23
CA PRO A 259 -9.05 15.15 -13.80
C PRO A 259 -9.12 13.70 -13.32
N PRO A 260 -8.23 13.30 -12.40
CA PRO A 260 -8.30 11.99 -11.79
C PRO A 260 -9.56 11.84 -10.93
N ALA A 261 -10.01 10.61 -10.73
CA ALA A 261 -11.07 10.32 -9.79
C ALA A 261 -10.64 10.67 -8.36
N LEU A 262 -11.59 11.09 -7.54
CA LEU A 262 -11.37 11.40 -6.14
C LEU A 262 -11.24 10.10 -5.33
N THR A 263 -10.01 9.69 -5.08
CA THR A 263 -9.67 8.47 -4.35
C THR A 263 -9.08 8.79 -2.98
N TRP A 264 -9.06 7.80 -2.09
CA TRP A 264 -8.44 7.93 -0.76
C TRP A 264 -6.94 8.27 -0.83
N ALA A 265 -6.27 7.97 -1.95
CA ALA A 265 -4.87 8.34 -2.15
C ALA A 265 -4.64 9.86 -2.07
N ALA A 266 -5.67 10.67 -2.41
CA ALA A 266 -5.63 12.11 -2.24
C ALA A 266 -5.58 12.55 -0.75
N LEU A 267 -5.94 11.65 0.16
CA LEU A 267 -5.90 11.84 1.63
C LEU A 267 -4.67 11.18 2.27
N ALA A 268 -3.94 10.34 1.52
CA ALA A 268 -2.79 9.61 2.06
C ALA A 268 -1.73 10.52 2.76
N PRO A 269 -1.49 11.78 2.32
CA PRO A 269 -0.58 12.68 3.01
C PRO A 269 -0.93 12.98 4.47
N LEU A 270 -2.14 12.68 4.93
CA LEU A 270 -2.50 12.73 6.36
C LEU A 270 -1.60 11.86 7.24
N ALA A 271 -1.01 10.80 6.67
CA ALA A 271 -0.07 9.93 7.39
C ALA A 271 1.33 10.55 7.60
N LEU A 272 1.67 11.66 6.93
CA LEU A 272 2.96 12.33 7.08
C LEU A 272 3.02 13.10 8.41
N PRO A 273 4.02 12.85 9.28
CA PRO A 273 4.11 13.51 10.59
C PRO A 273 4.29 15.03 10.49
N ASP A 274 4.97 15.49 9.46
CA ASP A 274 5.35 16.87 9.20
C ASP A 274 4.45 17.59 8.17
N LEU A 275 3.30 17.00 7.82
CA LEU A 275 2.31 17.68 6.95
C LEU A 275 1.84 18.96 7.64
N PRO A 276 1.88 20.14 6.99
CA PRO A 276 1.40 21.39 7.56
C PRO A 276 -0.03 21.26 8.12
N GLU A 277 -0.20 21.64 9.37
CA GLU A 277 -1.46 21.49 10.12
C GLU A 277 -2.67 22.08 9.38
N PRO A 278 -2.61 23.28 8.75
CA PRO A 278 -3.75 23.82 8.00
C PRO A 278 -4.18 22.94 6.84
N ILE A 279 -3.23 22.34 6.12
CA ILE A 279 -3.52 21.41 5.03
C ILE A 279 -4.15 20.14 5.57
N GLY A 280 -3.58 19.58 6.64
CA GLY A 280 -4.10 18.36 7.27
C GLY A 280 -5.53 18.55 7.80
N ARG A 281 -5.81 19.66 8.50
CA ARG A 281 -7.16 20.00 8.99
C ARG A 281 -8.14 20.13 7.83
N ARG A 282 -7.76 20.82 6.78
CA ARG A 282 -8.60 20.97 5.58
C ARG A 282 -8.94 19.64 4.93
N LEU A 283 -7.96 18.72 4.79
CA LEU A 283 -8.21 17.37 4.30
C LEU A 283 -9.19 16.59 5.17
N ILE A 284 -9.07 16.72 6.50
CA ILE A 284 -9.97 16.05 7.44
C ILE A 284 -11.37 16.63 7.34
N GLU A 285 -11.53 17.95 7.52
CA GLU A 285 -12.82 18.59 7.70
C GLU A 285 -13.61 18.70 6.38
N GLU A 286 -12.94 19.05 5.28
CA GLU A 286 -13.61 19.25 3.98
C GLU A 286 -13.72 17.96 3.16
N GLN A 287 -12.95 16.92 3.48
CA GLN A 287 -12.91 15.71 2.67
C GLN A 287 -13.20 14.43 3.48
N LEU A 288 -12.32 14.07 4.44
CA LEU A 288 -12.41 12.79 5.13
C LEU A 288 -13.71 12.65 5.94
N LEU A 289 -14.10 13.67 6.72
CA LEU A 289 -15.27 13.66 7.58
C LEU A 289 -16.60 13.89 6.84
N ARG A 290 -16.56 14.06 5.53
CA ARG A 290 -17.76 14.22 4.71
C ARG A 290 -18.48 12.88 4.55
N THR A 291 -19.70 12.79 5.08
CA THR A 291 -20.57 11.59 5.02
C THR A 291 -21.07 11.26 3.63
N ASP A 292 -21.06 12.23 2.72
CA ASP A 292 -21.33 12.07 1.29
C ASP A 292 -20.09 11.69 0.47
N ARG A 293 -18.90 11.60 1.07
CA ARG A 293 -17.63 11.29 0.38
C ARG A 293 -16.92 10.09 0.98
N PHE A 294 -16.19 10.31 2.10
CA PHE A 294 -15.29 9.31 2.66
C PHE A 294 -15.71 8.81 4.05
N TRP A 295 -16.58 9.54 4.79
CA TRP A 295 -17.00 9.16 6.14
C TRP A 295 -18.21 8.22 6.12
N LEU A 296 -18.05 7.05 5.50
CA LEU A 296 -19.10 6.03 5.38
C LEU A 296 -19.10 5.08 6.59
N PRO A 297 -20.09 4.19 6.73
CA PRO A 297 -20.12 3.16 7.78
C PRO A 297 -18.85 2.31 7.92
N VAL A 298 -18.07 2.12 6.85
CA VAL A 298 -16.68 1.64 6.90
C VAL A 298 -15.80 2.64 6.14
N THR A 299 -14.85 3.26 6.80
CA THR A 299 -14.10 4.46 6.35
C THR A 299 -12.60 4.17 6.16
N PRO A 300 -11.93 4.76 5.16
CA PRO A 300 -12.53 5.41 4.00
C PRO A 300 -12.85 4.43 2.87
N PRO A 301 -13.85 4.68 2.03
CA PRO A 301 -13.95 4.00 0.74
C PRO A 301 -12.77 4.34 -0.15
N SER A 302 -12.40 3.46 -1.04
CA SER A 302 -11.27 3.69 -1.95
C SER A 302 -11.53 4.80 -2.99
N VAL A 303 -12.79 5.14 -3.23
CA VAL A 303 -13.24 6.26 -4.06
C VAL A 303 -14.34 6.99 -3.30
N ALA A 304 -14.35 8.32 -3.36
CA ALA A 304 -15.41 9.10 -2.72
C ALA A 304 -16.80 8.73 -3.27
N ALA A 305 -17.80 8.60 -2.38
CA ALA A 305 -19.12 8.14 -2.77
C ALA A 305 -19.83 9.07 -3.79
N THR A 306 -19.47 10.36 -3.81
CA THR A 306 -19.96 11.33 -4.79
C THR A 306 -19.24 11.31 -6.15
N ASP A 307 -18.14 10.57 -6.27
CA ASP A 307 -17.40 10.45 -7.53
C ASP A 307 -18.15 9.49 -8.48
N GLY A 308 -18.34 9.88 -9.73
CA GLY A 308 -18.99 9.06 -10.75
C GLY A 308 -18.29 7.74 -11.08
N LYS A 309 -17.08 7.54 -10.56
CA LYS A 309 -16.30 6.30 -10.68
C LYS A 309 -16.47 5.36 -9.47
N PHE A 310 -17.17 5.79 -8.43
CA PHE A 310 -17.49 4.96 -7.28
C PHE A 310 -18.34 3.76 -7.69
N SER A 311 -17.97 2.56 -7.27
CA SER A 311 -18.68 1.33 -7.60
C SER A 311 -18.69 0.35 -6.45
N ARG A 312 -19.89 -0.13 -6.11
CA ARG A 312 -20.11 -1.22 -5.14
C ARG A 312 -20.31 -2.58 -5.80
N THR A 313 -20.45 -2.60 -7.10
CA THR A 313 -20.78 -3.82 -7.85
C THR A 313 -19.65 -4.20 -8.80
N ASP A 314 -19.31 -5.49 -8.84
CA ASP A 314 -18.49 -6.00 -9.92
C ASP A 314 -19.28 -5.98 -11.22
N VAL A 315 -18.73 -5.36 -12.24
CA VAL A 315 -19.29 -5.44 -13.59
C VAL A 315 -18.76 -6.71 -14.22
N PHE A 316 -19.65 -7.70 -14.42
CA PHE A 316 -19.33 -8.92 -15.12
C PHE A 316 -19.42 -8.70 -16.64
N GLY A 317 -18.44 -9.23 -17.39
CA GLY A 317 -18.39 -9.16 -18.83
C GLY A 317 -16.98 -8.99 -19.36
N PRO A 318 -16.79 -8.79 -20.68
CA PRO A 318 -15.47 -8.66 -21.29
C PRO A 318 -14.67 -7.44 -20.77
N LEU A 319 -15.33 -6.51 -20.08
CA LEU A 319 -14.73 -5.34 -19.43
C LEU A 319 -14.65 -5.48 -17.92
N ARG A 320 -14.52 -6.66 -17.36
CA ARG A 320 -14.52 -6.94 -15.93
C ARG A 320 -13.92 -5.78 -15.11
N ARG A 321 -14.78 -4.92 -14.58
CA ARG A 321 -14.42 -3.92 -13.58
C ARG A 321 -14.65 -4.56 -12.23
N ARG A 322 -13.60 -4.98 -11.58
CA ARG A 322 -13.69 -5.41 -10.18
C ARG A 322 -13.94 -4.17 -9.33
N ARG A 323 -14.75 -4.31 -8.28
CA ARG A 323 -14.92 -3.28 -7.25
C ARG A 323 -13.58 -2.85 -6.71
N TYR A 324 -12.75 -3.77 -6.31
CA TYR A 324 -11.34 -3.64 -5.89
C TYR A 324 -11.03 -2.23 -5.34
N TRP A 325 -10.16 -1.46 -5.94
CA TRP A 325 -9.86 -0.07 -5.56
C TRP A 325 -10.84 0.97 -6.16
N ARG A 326 -12.12 0.60 -6.37
CA ARG A 326 -13.14 1.46 -6.99
C ARG A 326 -14.35 1.77 -6.11
N GLY A 327 -14.25 1.55 -4.80
CA GLY A 327 -15.35 1.83 -3.86
C GLY A 327 -15.15 1.18 -2.50
N PRO A 328 -14.80 -0.13 -2.42
CA PRO A 328 -14.59 -0.81 -1.15
C PRO A 328 -13.58 -0.13 -0.23
N THR A 329 -13.74 -0.38 1.07
CA THR A 329 -12.82 0.07 2.12
C THR A 329 -11.76 -0.99 2.40
N TRP A 330 -10.54 -0.55 2.64
CA TRP A 330 -9.37 -1.36 2.93
C TRP A 330 -8.78 -0.99 4.30
N ILE A 331 -8.42 -1.97 5.12
CA ILE A 331 -7.95 -1.72 6.49
C ILE A 331 -6.64 -0.92 6.53
N ASN A 332 -5.73 -1.14 5.59
CA ASN A 332 -4.51 -0.35 5.49
C ASN A 332 -4.80 1.15 5.20
N ALA A 333 -5.80 1.45 4.36
CA ALA A 333 -6.25 2.82 4.15
C ALA A 333 -6.88 3.42 5.42
N SER A 334 -7.73 2.64 6.10
CA SER A 334 -8.32 3.06 7.39
C SER A 334 -7.23 3.38 8.42
N TRP A 335 -6.20 2.54 8.52
CA TRP A 335 -5.10 2.75 9.45
C TRP A 335 -4.30 4.03 9.15
N LEU A 336 -3.96 4.29 7.88
CA LEU A 336 -3.26 5.52 7.50
C LEU A 336 -4.08 6.78 7.81
N MET A 337 -5.41 6.75 7.61
CA MET A 337 -6.28 7.86 7.99
C MET A 337 -6.36 8.02 9.52
N TRP A 338 -6.38 6.91 10.26
CA TRP A 338 -6.38 6.89 11.71
C TRP A 338 -5.12 7.57 12.29
N LEU A 339 -3.94 7.32 11.71
CA LEU A 339 -2.69 7.99 12.09
C LEU A 339 -2.80 9.51 11.93
N GLY A 340 -3.33 9.98 10.80
CA GLY A 340 -3.52 11.40 10.55
C GLY A 340 -4.51 12.06 11.52
N LEU A 341 -5.62 11.38 11.83
CA LEU A 341 -6.60 11.86 12.79
C LEU A 341 -6.00 12.02 14.19
N LEU A 342 -5.24 11.03 14.67
CA LEU A 342 -4.57 11.11 15.97
C LEU A 342 -3.58 12.26 16.03
N ARG A 343 -2.71 12.35 15.03
CA ARG A 343 -1.68 13.39 14.98
C ARG A 343 -2.24 14.80 15.02
N LEU A 344 -3.36 15.03 14.36
CA LEU A 344 -4.01 16.35 14.29
C LEU A 344 -5.03 16.61 15.42
N GLY A 345 -5.10 15.71 16.42
CA GLY A 345 -5.93 15.88 17.60
C GLY A 345 -7.40 15.49 17.44
N TYR A 346 -7.77 14.81 16.34
CA TYR A 346 -9.14 14.31 16.11
C TYR A 346 -9.35 12.94 16.79
N ALA A 347 -9.00 12.84 18.08
CA ALA A 347 -9.02 11.56 18.82
C ALA A 347 -10.39 10.88 18.82
N ARG A 348 -11.49 11.63 18.92
CA ARG A 348 -12.86 11.08 18.85
C ARG A 348 -13.14 10.43 17.49
N GLN A 349 -12.76 11.09 16.42
CA GLN A 349 -12.95 10.59 15.05
C GLN A 349 -12.04 9.39 14.75
N ALA A 350 -10.80 9.41 15.25
CA ALA A 350 -9.89 8.26 15.17
C ALA A 350 -10.50 7.04 15.88
N HIS A 351 -11.06 7.24 17.06
CA HIS A 351 -11.75 6.20 17.82
C HIS A 351 -12.98 5.66 17.07
N GLU A 352 -13.80 6.54 16.50
CA GLU A 352 -14.97 6.17 15.72
C GLU A 352 -14.56 5.38 14.46
N LEU A 353 -13.51 5.80 13.75
CA LEU A 353 -12.97 5.09 12.59
C LEU A 353 -12.51 3.67 12.97
N ALA A 354 -11.75 3.54 14.08
CA ALA A 354 -11.31 2.24 14.59
C ALA A 354 -12.51 1.32 14.91
N GLY A 355 -13.55 1.85 15.57
CA GLY A 355 -14.78 1.11 15.88
C GLY A 355 -15.53 0.64 14.61
N ARG A 356 -15.62 1.48 13.59
CA ARG A 356 -16.25 1.13 12.31
C ARG A 356 -15.47 0.02 11.58
N ALA A 357 -14.14 0.10 11.56
CA ALA A 357 -13.29 -0.93 10.97
C ALA A 357 -13.37 -2.25 11.76
N ALA A 358 -13.32 -2.18 13.09
CA ALA A 358 -13.47 -3.34 13.97
C ALA A 358 -14.82 -4.06 13.76
N ALA A 359 -15.92 -3.28 13.65
CA ALA A 359 -17.24 -3.85 13.38
C ALA A 359 -17.32 -4.58 12.03
N ALA A 360 -16.61 -4.11 11.00
CA ALA A 360 -16.53 -4.81 9.71
C ALA A 360 -15.73 -6.12 9.81
N VAL A 361 -14.58 -6.09 10.51
CA VAL A 361 -13.76 -7.27 10.78
C VAL A 361 -14.51 -8.28 11.65
N HIS A 362 -15.21 -7.84 12.69
CA HIS A 362 -16.02 -8.71 13.56
C HIS A 362 -17.11 -9.41 12.74
N ALA A 363 -17.85 -8.67 11.91
CA ALA A 363 -18.97 -9.20 11.13
C ALA A 363 -18.54 -10.16 10.01
N SER A 364 -17.37 -9.99 9.41
CA SER A 364 -16.99 -10.67 8.16
C SER A 364 -15.66 -11.41 8.20
N GLY A 365 -14.95 -11.36 9.32
CA GLY A 365 -13.58 -11.84 9.45
C GLY A 365 -12.57 -10.98 8.68
N LEU A 366 -11.31 -11.42 8.66
CA LEU A 366 -10.24 -10.74 7.91
C LEU A 366 -10.41 -10.95 6.42
N ARG A 367 -10.82 -9.90 5.72
CA ARG A 367 -11.06 -9.89 4.28
C ARG A 367 -10.11 -8.94 3.57
N GLU A 368 -9.94 -9.12 2.28
CA GLU A 368 -9.12 -8.25 1.46
C GLU A 368 -9.63 -6.80 1.50
N TYR A 369 -10.95 -6.64 1.38
CA TYR A 369 -11.65 -5.36 1.50
C TYR A 369 -13.10 -5.56 1.94
N TYR A 370 -13.81 -4.47 2.24
CA TYR A 370 -15.17 -4.48 2.80
C TYR A 370 -16.08 -3.54 2.04
N ASP A 371 -17.36 -3.89 1.93
CA ASP A 371 -18.39 -2.97 1.43
C ASP A 371 -18.52 -1.79 2.41
N PRO A 372 -18.36 -0.54 1.95
CA PRO A 372 -18.29 0.62 2.81
C PRO A 372 -19.61 0.96 3.53
N TYR A 373 -20.73 0.40 3.09
CA TYR A 373 -22.06 0.62 3.70
C TYR A 373 -22.51 -0.55 4.56
N THR A 374 -22.37 -1.79 4.05
CA THR A 374 -22.97 -2.98 4.68
C THR A 374 -22.00 -3.72 5.60
N ARG A 375 -20.71 -3.39 5.60
CA ARG A 375 -19.62 -4.11 6.29
C ARG A 375 -19.39 -5.52 5.75
N ALA A 376 -20.05 -5.91 4.66
CA ALA A 376 -19.83 -7.21 4.05
C ALA A 376 -18.38 -7.37 3.59
N GLY A 377 -17.77 -8.47 3.99
CA GLY A 377 -16.41 -8.79 3.58
C GLY A 377 -16.35 -9.26 2.13
N MET A 378 -15.40 -8.74 1.38
CA MET A 378 -15.22 -8.95 -0.05
C MET A 378 -13.78 -9.32 -0.39
N GLY A 379 -13.52 -9.70 -1.64
CA GLY A 379 -12.21 -10.14 -2.08
C GLY A 379 -11.78 -11.45 -1.41
N ALA A 380 -10.46 -11.63 -1.26
CA ALA A 380 -9.89 -12.83 -0.64
C ALA A 380 -10.26 -12.94 0.84
N ARG A 381 -10.37 -14.18 1.31
CA ARG A 381 -10.56 -14.51 2.74
C ARG A 381 -9.22 -14.67 3.43
N GLN A 382 -9.23 -14.60 4.77
CA GLN A 382 -8.03 -14.76 5.60
C GLN A 382 -6.89 -13.83 5.13
N PHE A 383 -7.22 -12.55 4.97
CA PHE A 383 -6.30 -11.60 4.37
C PHE A 383 -5.36 -11.00 5.41
N GLY A 384 -4.05 -11.28 5.28
CA GLY A 384 -3.03 -11.03 6.30
C GLY A 384 -2.95 -9.58 6.77
N TRP A 385 -2.86 -8.62 5.84
CA TRP A 385 -2.69 -7.22 6.23
C TRP A 385 -3.89 -6.60 6.95
N SER A 386 -5.10 -7.20 6.82
CA SER A 386 -6.25 -6.72 7.58
C SER A 386 -6.08 -6.89 9.09
N SER A 387 -5.05 -7.64 9.52
CA SER A 387 -4.59 -7.69 10.92
C SER A 387 -4.00 -6.36 11.41
N LEU A 388 -3.76 -5.36 10.53
CA LEU A 388 -3.48 -3.98 10.92
C LEU A 388 -4.58 -3.35 11.77
N ILE A 389 -5.78 -3.94 11.80
CA ILE A 389 -6.83 -3.52 12.72
C ILE A 389 -6.32 -3.49 14.17
N MET A 390 -5.37 -4.33 14.54
CA MET A 390 -4.77 -4.37 15.87
C MET A 390 -4.12 -3.04 16.25
N GLU A 391 -3.53 -2.32 15.29
CA GLU A 391 -2.94 -1.01 15.52
C GLU A 391 -3.98 0.03 15.98
N MET A 392 -5.22 -0.12 15.54
CA MET A 392 -6.30 0.83 15.82
C MET A 392 -7.10 0.47 17.08
N ILE A 393 -7.23 -0.82 17.42
CA ILE A 393 -8.06 -1.26 18.57
C ILE A 393 -7.26 -1.61 19.82
N ALA A 394 -5.99 -1.95 19.67
CA ALA A 394 -5.07 -2.26 20.77
C ALA A 394 -3.69 -1.63 20.48
N PRO A 395 -3.61 -0.30 20.33
CA PRO A 395 -2.36 0.34 19.97
C PRO A 395 -1.30 0.08 21.05
N ASP A 396 -0.09 -0.32 20.62
CA ASP A 396 1.05 -0.40 21.54
C ASP A 396 1.36 1.02 22.05
N PRO A 397 1.31 1.27 23.38
CA PRO A 397 1.62 2.59 23.93
C PRO A 397 3.00 3.13 23.53
N ARG A 398 3.97 2.25 23.25
CA ARG A 398 5.31 2.63 22.80
C ARG A 398 5.32 3.11 21.34
N ALA A 399 4.41 2.57 20.54
CA ALA A 399 4.28 2.97 19.14
C ALA A 399 3.36 4.18 18.96
N ALA A 400 2.35 4.36 19.81
CA ALA A 400 1.55 5.58 19.83
C ALA A 400 2.46 6.81 19.98
N ASN A 401 3.48 6.74 20.83
CA ASN A 401 4.48 7.80 20.95
C ASN A 401 5.35 7.96 19.70
N SER A 402 5.73 6.90 19.00
CA SER A 402 6.50 6.99 17.75
C SER A 402 5.70 7.57 16.57
N TYR A 403 4.37 7.47 16.61
CA TYR A 403 3.48 8.10 15.62
C TYR A 403 3.16 9.57 15.96
N ILE A 404 3.35 9.99 17.21
CA ILE A 404 2.93 11.29 17.72
C ILE A 404 4.14 12.19 18.05
N SER A 405 5.32 11.62 18.31
CA SER A 405 6.48 12.37 18.75
C SER A 405 7.33 12.86 17.58
N GLU A 406 7.04 14.05 17.09
CA GLU A 406 7.99 15.10 16.69
C GLU A 406 7.24 16.44 16.80
N ARG A 407 7.11 16.95 18.02
CA ARG A 407 6.91 18.37 18.27
C ARG A 407 8.05 18.87 19.12
#